data_20ee18275f525c54f8e365a569cad4f0
#
_entry.id   20ee18275f525c54f8e365a569cad4f0
#
_cell.length_a   1.000
_cell.length_b   1.000
_cell.length_c   1.000
_cell.angle_alpha   90.00
_cell.angle_beta   90.00
_cell.angle_gamma   90.00
#
_symmetry.space_group_name_H-M   'P 1'
#
loop_
_entity.id
_entity.type
_entity.pdbx_description
1 polymer ?
#
loop_
_entity_poly.entity_id
_entity_poly.type
_entity_poly.pdbx_seq_one_letter_code
_entity_poly.pdbx_strand_id
1 'polypeptide(L)'
;NRALSLESIFSSPINFETFRSYGMQVNNFYPWLTLYPLFLLIKFTNLAIGYNLFLYIVTLITLFICHYVMYEITKKHVTSSFFAIIYTTSSFRSVEIFLRGAMGELLAMSILPLILLGFIKLYDSKKESWVMLAISMTLLIYTHVLSVAMTMVMIIIALIIQFYRKKKIEIFLIIKLIKAAIVTLLLSLAFIGPMIEQTLYQDLNRPYVDILQKRAIYLGKEFLIGSIDSELLSFGIGLTLLICLIILTFNFKKLGILSKITYIMGIISILLCTKIFPWFALQNTPLNIIQAPWRFMIFSTLFISFSVSLFISPQLEKFSYTRRRNFILLLILAISILNYSSVVNMVKEMNFQGTYSNEQMENKLEEFENFDYVPIGYKKDQLLLKNHQVTEDGQVIYSSFSPNKDEITFTLKSSKGKTIVLPVFRYKGLTVTVNSKNATVLKQGGPFVTVKSESGINKVTIRYSYTFFSKISLFISIITLIVLLFYCIKLKIRTSHE
;
A
#
# COMPACT_ATOMS: atom_id res chain seq x y z
N ASN A 1 2.54 14.59 4.78
CA ASN A 1 1.11 14.91 4.63
C ASN A 1 0.19 13.73 4.97
N ARG A 2 0.28 12.54 4.32
CA ARG A 2 -0.66 11.42 4.55
C ARG A 2 -0.70 10.95 6.02
N ALA A 3 0.45 10.78 6.68
CA ALA A 3 0.48 10.37 8.08
C ALA A 3 -0.13 11.46 8.98
N LEU A 4 0.23 12.72 8.76
CA LEU A 4 -0.28 13.84 9.54
C LEU A 4 -1.80 14.04 9.38
N SER A 5 -2.35 13.77 8.19
CA SER A 5 -3.80 13.86 7.97
C SER A 5 -4.62 12.85 8.77
N LEU A 6 -3.98 11.85 9.40
CA LEU A 6 -4.66 10.85 10.23
C LEU A 6 -5.05 11.36 11.62
N GLU A 7 -4.67 12.59 12.00
CA GLU A 7 -5.04 13.16 13.28
C GLU A 7 -6.57 13.29 13.47
N SER A 8 -7.29 13.57 12.38
CA SER A 8 -8.75 13.66 12.38
C SER A 8 -9.47 12.38 11.98
N ILE A 9 -8.76 11.28 11.68
CA ILE A 9 -9.33 10.12 10.97
C ILE A 9 -10.56 9.50 11.63
N PHE A 10 -10.68 9.58 12.95
CA PHE A 10 -11.84 9.03 13.68
C PHE A 10 -13.07 9.95 13.65
N SER A 11 -12.90 11.25 13.39
CA SER A 11 -13.98 12.23 13.20
C SER A 11 -14.22 12.52 11.72
N SER A 12 -13.15 12.62 10.94
CA SER A 12 -13.16 13.00 9.54
C SER A 12 -11.99 12.40 8.78
N PRO A 13 -12.18 11.90 7.53
CA PRO A 13 -11.09 11.52 6.64
C PRO A 13 -10.38 12.73 6.00
N ILE A 14 -10.88 13.94 6.23
CA ILE A 14 -10.30 15.22 5.81
C ILE A 14 -9.69 15.91 7.03
N ASN A 15 -8.42 16.26 6.94
CA ASN A 15 -7.75 17.18 7.85
C ASN A 15 -7.42 18.45 7.08
N PHE A 16 -8.05 19.57 7.47
CA PHE A 16 -7.89 20.83 6.74
C PHE A 16 -6.56 21.54 7.01
N GLU A 17 -5.74 21.08 7.94
CA GLU A 17 -4.36 21.59 8.14
C GLU A 17 -3.35 20.91 7.22
N THR A 18 -3.75 19.86 6.49
CA THR A 18 -2.87 19.12 5.59
C THR A 18 -3.23 19.36 4.12
N PHE A 19 -2.33 18.95 3.21
CA PHE A 19 -2.54 19.12 1.77
C PHE A 19 -2.92 20.55 1.39
N ARG A 20 -2.22 21.53 1.97
CA ARG A 20 -2.45 22.97 1.72
C ARG A 20 -3.89 23.43 1.96
N SER A 21 -4.57 22.84 2.91
CA SER A 21 -5.97 23.19 3.28
C SER A 21 -6.99 23.08 2.14
N TYR A 22 -6.70 22.32 1.08
CA TYR A 22 -7.62 22.13 -0.04
C TYR A 22 -8.83 21.25 0.28
N GLY A 23 -8.91 20.70 1.48
CA GLY A 23 -9.99 19.79 1.87
C GLY A 23 -9.97 18.46 1.11
N MET A 24 -8.79 17.89 0.88
CA MET A 24 -8.64 16.63 0.14
C MET A 24 -9.02 15.43 0.98
N GLN A 25 -9.86 14.54 0.42
CA GLN A 25 -10.35 13.34 1.08
C GLN A 25 -9.44 12.11 0.82
N VAL A 26 -8.13 12.29 0.99
CA VAL A 26 -7.11 11.29 0.63
C VAL A 26 -7.30 9.97 1.37
N ASN A 27 -7.72 10.02 2.65
CA ASN A 27 -7.84 8.84 3.51
C ASN A 27 -9.01 7.91 3.16
N ASN A 28 -9.95 8.33 2.29
CA ASN A 28 -10.97 7.44 1.74
C ASN A 28 -10.49 6.66 0.51
N PHE A 29 -9.42 7.09 -0.14
CA PHE A 29 -8.91 6.46 -1.37
C PHE A 29 -7.60 5.71 -1.16
N TYR A 30 -6.80 6.14 -0.18
CA TYR A 30 -5.55 5.49 0.20
C TYR A 30 -5.70 4.83 1.57
N PRO A 31 -5.42 3.53 1.70
CA PRO A 31 -5.50 2.82 2.97
C PRO A 31 -4.62 3.48 4.03
N TRP A 32 -5.12 3.59 5.24
CA TRP A 32 -4.47 4.35 6.30
C TRP A 32 -4.14 3.54 7.57
N LEU A 33 -4.80 2.38 7.79
CA LEU A 33 -4.70 1.65 9.05
C LEU A 33 -3.25 1.28 9.41
N THR A 34 -2.50 0.75 8.45
CA THR A 34 -1.10 0.36 8.65
C THR A 34 -0.14 1.56 8.69
N LEU A 35 -0.60 2.74 8.26
CA LEU A 35 0.15 4.00 8.34
C LEU A 35 -0.10 4.74 9.66
N TYR A 36 -1.18 4.41 10.39
CA TYR A 36 -1.54 5.08 11.64
C TYR A 36 -0.42 5.02 12.71
N PRO A 37 0.33 3.92 12.89
CA PRO A 37 1.50 3.91 13.78
C PRO A 37 2.57 4.95 13.42
N LEU A 38 2.78 5.26 12.14
CA LEU A 38 3.70 6.33 11.73
C LEU A 38 3.21 7.69 12.24
N PHE A 39 1.90 7.98 12.12
CA PHE A 39 1.32 9.19 12.70
C PHE A 39 1.60 9.31 14.19
N LEU A 40 1.37 8.24 14.97
CA LEU A 40 1.63 8.23 16.39
C LEU A 40 3.11 8.49 16.71
N LEU A 41 4.03 7.85 15.99
CA LEU A 41 5.47 8.08 16.20
C LEU A 41 5.88 9.52 15.90
N ILE A 42 5.36 10.11 14.84
CA ILE A 42 5.60 11.53 14.51
C ILE A 42 5.05 12.44 15.60
N LYS A 43 3.85 12.16 16.11
CA LYS A 43 3.18 12.95 17.13
C LYS A 43 3.93 12.93 18.48
N PHE A 44 4.52 11.80 18.85
CA PHE A 44 5.27 11.65 20.09
C PHE A 44 6.76 12.03 19.99
N THR A 45 7.26 12.26 18.79
CA THR A 45 8.66 12.63 18.57
C THR A 45 8.74 13.88 17.68
N ASN A 46 9.16 13.71 16.44
CA ASN A 46 9.08 14.69 15.36
C ASN A 46 9.04 13.95 14.01
N LEU A 47 8.92 14.70 12.92
CA LEU A 47 8.73 14.13 11.59
C LEU A 47 9.91 13.21 11.17
N ALA A 48 11.15 13.65 11.39
CA ALA A 48 12.33 12.88 11.00
C ALA A 48 12.55 11.65 11.87
N ILE A 49 12.47 11.79 13.20
CA ILE A 49 12.63 10.66 14.14
C ILE A 49 11.50 9.66 13.97
N GLY A 50 10.25 10.12 13.95
CA GLY A 50 9.08 9.25 13.81
C GLY A 50 9.12 8.43 12.53
N TYR A 51 9.51 9.05 11.40
CA TYR A 51 9.66 8.37 10.12
C TYR A 51 10.73 7.28 10.15
N ASN A 52 11.94 7.61 10.63
CA ASN A 52 13.05 6.64 10.70
C ASN A 52 12.75 5.49 11.66
N LEU A 53 12.17 5.80 12.84
CA LEU A 53 11.77 4.78 13.82
C LEU A 53 10.71 3.85 13.24
N PHE A 54 9.74 4.39 12.49
CA PHE A 54 8.74 3.58 11.80
C PHE A 54 9.37 2.61 10.80
N LEU A 55 10.30 3.06 9.96
CA LEU A 55 11.02 2.20 9.01
C LEU A 55 11.77 1.07 9.70
N TYR A 56 12.41 1.39 10.82
CA TYR A 56 13.11 0.40 11.65
C TYR A 56 12.15 -0.66 12.21
N ILE A 57 11.03 -0.22 12.82
CA ILE A 57 10.00 -1.11 13.36
C ILE A 57 9.39 -1.99 12.26
N VAL A 58 9.06 -1.43 11.10
CA VAL A 58 8.52 -2.19 9.96
C VAL A 58 9.52 -3.24 9.47
N THR A 59 10.81 -2.91 9.49
CA THR A 59 11.86 -3.86 9.10
C THR A 59 11.97 -5.02 10.09
N LEU A 60 11.93 -4.74 11.40
CA LEU A 60 11.90 -5.77 12.45
C LEU A 60 10.65 -6.65 12.34
N ILE A 61 9.48 -6.04 12.18
CA ILE A 61 8.21 -6.78 12.00
C ILE A 61 8.30 -7.70 10.79
N THR A 62 8.89 -7.23 9.68
CA THR A 62 9.06 -8.06 8.48
C THR A 62 9.96 -9.26 8.75
N LEU A 63 11.08 -9.08 9.46
CA LEU A 63 11.96 -10.18 9.87
C LEU A 63 11.21 -11.23 10.69
N PHE A 64 10.43 -10.80 11.70
CA PHE A 64 9.63 -11.71 12.53
C PHE A 64 8.54 -12.43 11.73
N ILE A 65 7.83 -11.74 10.85
CA ILE A 65 6.81 -12.36 9.99
C ILE A 65 7.44 -13.41 9.07
N CYS A 66 8.54 -13.08 8.40
CA CYS A 66 9.23 -14.03 7.51
C CYS A 66 9.73 -15.25 8.28
N HIS A 67 10.35 -15.04 9.45
CA HIS A 67 10.76 -16.12 10.33
C HIS A 67 9.59 -17.00 10.73
N TYR A 68 8.49 -16.41 11.21
CA TYR A 68 7.27 -17.11 11.58
C TYR A 68 6.72 -17.96 10.43
N VAL A 69 6.57 -17.35 9.24
CA VAL A 69 6.01 -18.00 8.05
C VAL A 69 6.83 -19.25 7.65
N MET A 70 8.14 -19.11 7.58
CA MET A 70 8.99 -20.23 7.19
C MET A 70 9.07 -21.29 8.31
N TYR A 71 9.02 -20.87 9.59
CA TYR A 71 8.98 -21.77 10.73
C TYR A 71 7.69 -22.61 10.76
N GLU A 72 6.56 -22.00 10.46
CA GLU A 72 5.29 -22.73 10.35
C GLU A 72 5.34 -23.88 9.34
N ILE A 73 6.09 -23.69 8.26
CA ILE A 73 6.20 -24.68 7.16
C ILE A 73 7.28 -25.71 7.43
N THR A 74 8.44 -25.29 7.95
CA THR A 74 9.62 -26.16 8.05
C THR A 74 9.89 -26.67 9.45
N LYS A 75 9.37 -25.99 10.48
CA LYS A 75 9.69 -26.19 11.92
C LYS A 75 11.19 -26.06 12.23
N LYS A 76 11.93 -25.27 11.44
CA LYS A 76 13.38 -25.13 11.51
C LYS A 76 13.81 -23.68 11.63
N HIS A 77 14.30 -23.27 12.80
CA HIS A 77 14.70 -21.88 13.06
C HIS A 77 15.77 -21.36 12.09
N VAL A 78 16.74 -22.20 11.74
CA VAL A 78 17.84 -21.80 10.84
C VAL A 78 17.33 -21.45 9.46
N THR A 79 16.49 -22.31 8.89
CA THR A 79 15.85 -22.05 7.58
C THR A 79 14.97 -20.79 7.63
N SER A 80 14.27 -20.62 8.74
CA SER A 80 13.39 -19.46 8.95
C SER A 80 14.17 -18.15 9.02
N SER A 81 15.30 -18.15 9.75
CA SER A 81 16.19 -16.99 9.82
C SER A 81 16.83 -16.69 8.45
N PHE A 82 17.21 -17.71 7.69
CA PHE A 82 17.77 -17.55 6.35
C PHE A 82 16.76 -16.87 5.40
N PHE A 83 15.51 -17.34 5.39
CA PHE A 83 14.44 -16.69 4.60
C PHE A 83 14.20 -15.24 5.04
N ALA A 84 14.09 -15.02 6.36
CA ALA A 84 13.85 -13.70 6.92
C ALA A 84 14.93 -12.70 6.50
N ILE A 85 16.20 -13.10 6.54
CA ILE A 85 17.33 -12.24 6.18
C ILE A 85 17.30 -11.93 4.68
N ILE A 86 17.28 -12.96 3.80
CA ILE A 86 17.31 -12.73 2.34
C ILE A 86 16.16 -11.85 1.88
N TYR A 87 14.95 -12.12 2.38
CA TYR A 87 13.78 -11.36 1.96
C TYR A 87 13.82 -9.92 2.48
N THR A 88 14.10 -9.72 3.77
CA THR A 88 14.03 -8.40 4.40
C THR A 88 15.15 -7.47 3.94
N THR A 89 16.34 -8.01 3.65
CA THR A 89 17.48 -7.22 3.16
C THR A 89 17.62 -7.22 1.65
N SER A 90 16.59 -7.68 0.91
CA SER A 90 16.63 -7.71 -0.56
C SER A 90 16.83 -6.31 -1.16
N SER A 91 17.51 -6.26 -2.29
CA SER A 91 17.80 -5.00 -3.02
C SER A 91 16.51 -4.23 -3.32
N PHE A 92 15.48 -4.91 -3.82
CA PHE A 92 14.21 -4.24 -4.16
C PHE A 92 13.54 -3.62 -2.92
N ARG A 93 13.54 -4.31 -1.76
CA ARG A 93 13.01 -3.73 -0.52
C ARG A 93 13.83 -2.52 -0.07
N SER A 94 15.15 -2.57 -0.21
CA SER A 94 16.02 -1.42 0.10
C SER A 94 15.71 -0.21 -0.80
N VAL A 95 15.41 -0.46 -2.07
CA VAL A 95 14.94 0.58 -3.01
C VAL A 95 13.62 1.20 -2.55
N GLU A 96 12.66 0.38 -2.08
CA GLU A 96 11.39 0.90 -1.55
C GLU A 96 11.57 1.81 -0.32
N ILE A 97 12.55 1.48 0.53
CA ILE A 97 12.88 2.26 1.74
C ILE A 97 13.63 3.55 1.39
N PHE A 98 14.76 3.44 0.68
CA PHE A 98 15.74 4.51 0.59
C PHE A 98 15.58 5.39 -0.65
N LEU A 99 15.02 4.88 -1.74
CA LEU A 99 14.93 5.61 -3.00
C LEU A 99 13.51 6.05 -3.34
N ARG A 100 12.53 5.15 -3.20
CA ARG A 100 11.15 5.46 -3.56
C ARG A 100 10.33 6.07 -2.44
N GLY A 101 10.64 5.72 -1.18
CA GLY A 101 9.78 6.07 -0.04
C GLY A 101 8.34 5.56 -0.18
N ALA A 102 8.13 4.46 -0.93
CA ALA A 102 6.81 3.94 -1.27
C ALA A 102 6.22 3.13 -0.11
N MET A 103 5.77 3.82 0.94
CA MET A 103 5.28 3.22 2.19
C MET A 103 4.26 2.12 1.96
N GLY A 104 3.30 2.30 1.04
CA GLY A 104 2.27 1.29 0.77
C GLY A 104 2.86 -0.03 0.26
N GLU A 105 3.80 0.03 -0.68
CA GLU A 105 4.47 -1.16 -1.24
C GLU A 105 5.39 -1.81 -0.20
N LEU A 106 6.16 -1.01 0.55
CA LEU A 106 7.02 -1.48 1.63
C LEU A 106 6.24 -2.26 2.70
N LEU A 107 5.11 -1.72 3.15
CA LEU A 107 4.24 -2.37 4.12
C LEU A 107 3.55 -3.61 3.53
N ALA A 108 3.16 -3.57 2.25
CA ALA A 108 2.63 -4.74 1.55
C ALA A 108 3.65 -5.88 1.51
N MET A 109 4.94 -5.58 1.25
CA MET A 109 6.02 -6.58 1.32
C MET A 109 6.10 -7.25 2.70
N SER A 110 5.76 -6.57 3.78
CA SER A 110 5.73 -7.17 5.12
C SER A 110 4.57 -8.15 5.30
N ILE A 111 3.47 -7.99 4.57
CA ILE A 111 2.25 -8.81 4.68
C ILE A 111 2.26 -9.99 3.69
N LEU A 112 2.87 -9.84 2.52
CA LEU A 112 2.89 -10.87 1.46
C LEU A 112 3.34 -12.26 1.94
N PRO A 113 4.35 -12.43 2.82
CA PRO A 113 4.69 -13.74 3.36
C PRO A 113 3.54 -14.41 4.12
N LEU A 114 2.72 -13.64 4.86
CA LEU A 114 1.52 -14.17 5.54
C LEU A 114 0.47 -14.66 4.52
N ILE A 115 0.31 -13.95 3.40
CA ILE A 115 -0.59 -14.36 2.32
C ILE A 115 -0.11 -15.67 1.69
N LEU A 116 1.20 -15.80 1.44
CA LEU A 116 1.79 -17.05 0.95
C LEU A 116 1.52 -18.21 1.92
N LEU A 117 1.74 -18.02 3.22
CA LEU A 117 1.40 -19.00 4.24
C LEU A 117 -0.08 -19.34 4.24
N GLY A 118 -0.95 -18.34 4.22
CA GLY A 118 -2.40 -18.51 4.16
C GLY A 118 -2.84 -19.31 2.93
N PHE A 119 -2.27 -19.04 1.77
CA PHE A 119 -2.54 -19.79 0.54
C PHE A 119 -2.05 -21.25 0.63
N ILE A 120 -0.86 -21.49 1.17
CA ILE A 120 -0.32 -22.85 1.39
C ILE A 120 -1.24 -23.61 2.35
N LYS A 121 -1.67 -22.99 3.44
CA LYS A 121 -2.57 -23.61 4.44
C LYS A 121 -3.95 -23.98 3.88
N LEU A 122 -4.41 -23.40 2.77
CA LEU A 122 -5.67 -23.81 2.15
C LEU A 122 -5.68 -25.29 1.76
N TYR A 123 -4.50 -25.87 1.48
CA TYR A 123 -4.36 -27.29 1.14
C TYR A 123 -4.35 -28.22 2.36
N ASP A 124 -4.31 -27.66 3.58
CA ASP A 124 -4.46 -28.46 4.81
C ASP A 124 -5.88 -29.01 4.90
N SER A 125 -6.02 -30.20 5.52
CA SER A 125 -7.32 -30.83 5.76
C SER A 125 -8.20 -30.05 6.74
N LYS A 126 -7.60 -29.19 7.58
CA LYS A 126 -8.33 -28.38 8.57
C LYS A 126 -9.36 -27.46 7.90
N LYS A 127 -10.60 -27.46 8.44
CA LYS A 127 -11.71 -26.65 7.92
C LYS A 127 -11.43 -25.15 7.99
N GLU A 128 -10.66 -24.69 8.95
CA GLU A 128 -10.37 -23.30 9.32
C GLU A 128 -9.15 -22.69 8.61
N SER A 129 -8.48 -23.46 7.78
CA SER A 129 -7.22 -23.05 7.12
C SER A 129 -7.35 -21.81 6.22
N TRP A 130 -8.58 -21.40 5.87
CA TRP A 130 -8.89 -20.19 5.11
C TRP A 130 -8.74 -18.89 5.91
N VAL A 131 -8.79 -18.95 7.24
CA VAL A 131 -8.81 -17.77 8.13
C VAL A 131 -7.52 -16.95 7.97
N MET A 132 -6.36 -17.63 7.88
CA MET A 132 -5.07 -16.96 7.70
C MET A 132 -5.03 -16.14 6.41
N LEU A 133 -5.56 -16.68 5.31
CA LEU A 133 -5.64 -15.96 4.05
C LEU A 133 -6.60 -14.76 4.16
N ALA A 134 -7.75 -14.95 4.81
CA ALA A 134 -8.72 -13.86 4.98
C ALA A 134 -8.12 -12.68 5.76
N ILE A 135 -7.47 -12.94 6.89
CA ILE A 135 -6.85 -11.90 7.72
C ILE A 135 -5.71 -11.21 6.97
N SER A 136 -4.83 -11.95 6.33
CA SER A 136 -3.69 -11.36 5.62
C SER A 136 -4.10 -10.57 4.39
N MET A 137 -5.13 -11.02 3.64
CA MET A 137 -5.70 -10.22 2.53
C MET A 137 -6.41 -8.97 3.03
N THR A 138 -7.12 -9.03 4.17
CA THR A 138 -7.70 -7.84 4.81
C THR A 138 -6.61 -6.82 5.17
N LEU A 139 -5.54 -7.26 5.82
CA LEU A 139 -4.40 -6.40 6.14
C LEU A 139 -3.79 -5.78 4.88
N LEU A 140 -3.70 -6.54 3.78
CA LEU A 140 -3.19 -6.01 2.51
C LEU A 140 -4.11 -4.93 1.93
N ILE A 141 -5.44 -5.10 2.00
CA ILE A 141 -6.42 -4.07 1.57
C ILE A 141 -6.23 -2.78 2.39
N TYR A 142 -6.07 -2.90 3.71
CA TYR A 142 -5.80 -1.75 4.58
C TYR A 142 -4.36 -1.19 4.49
N THR A 143 -3.56 -1.72 3.58
CA THR A 143 -2.17 -1.31 3.36
C THR A 143 -1.97 -0.70 1.97
N HIS A 144 -2.29 -1.45 0.89
CA HIS A 144 -1.98 -1.03 -0.47
C HIS A 144 -2.86 -1.71 -1.51
N VAL A 145 -3.83 -0.98 -2.04
CA VAL A 145 -4.83 -1.52 -3.00
C VAL A 145 -4.19 -2.10 -4.27
N LEU A 146 -3.13 -1.48 -4.77
CA LEU A 146 -2.42 -1.98 -5.95
C LEU A 146 -1.82 -3.38 -5.72
N SER A 147 -1.21 -3.59 -4.55
CA SER A 147 -0.66 -4.90 -4.18
C SER A 147 -1.76 -5.95 -4.04
N VAL A 148 -2.99 -5.57 -3.68
CA VAL A 148 -4.14 -6.49 -3.70
C VAL A 148 -4.40 -6.98 -5.12
N ALA A 149 -4.50 -6.07 -6.10
CA ALA A 149 -4.73 -6.42 -7.50
C ALA A 149 -3.64 -7.37 -8.04
N MET A 150 -2.37 -7.03 -7.79
CA MET A 150 -1.24 -7.89 -8.19
C MET A 150 -1.25 -9.25 -7.47
N THR A 151 -1.60 -9.28 -6.18
CA THR A 151 -1.72 -10.53 -5.41
C THR A 151 -2.81 -11.43 -5.97
N MET A 152 -3.96 -10.86 -6.38
CA MET A 152 -5.02 -11.62 -7.03
C MET A 152 -4.55 -12.26 -8.34
N VAL A 153 -3.80 -11.53 -9.17
CA VAL A 153 -3.15 -12.09 -10.36
C VAL A 153 -2.25 -13.28 -10.00
N MET A 154 -1.40 -13.13 -8.98
CA MET A 154 -0.50 -14.21 -8.54
C MET A 154 -1.25 -15.42 -7.97
N ILE A 155 -2.35 -15.21 -7.24
CA ILE A 155 -3.21 -16.31 -6.76
C ILE A 155 -3.83 -17.07 -7.94
N ILE A 156 -4.33 -16.37 -8.95
CA ILE A 156 -4.89 -16.99 -10.16
C ILE A 156 -3.81 -17.84 -10.87
N ILE A 157 -2.60 -17.30 -11.05
CA ILE A 157 -1.49 -18.03 -11.65
C ILE A 157 -1.15 -19.28 -10.83
N ALA A 158 -1.10 -19.18 -9.50
CA ALA A 158 -0.85 -20.32 -8.62
C ALA A 158 -1.92 -21.41 -8.74
N LEU A 159 -3.20 -21.03 -8.87
CA LEU A 159 -4.31 -21.97 -9.08
C LEU A 159 -4.19 -22.65 -10.45
N ILE A 160 -3.81 -21.93 -11.49
CA ILE A 160 -3.56 -22.49 -12.83
C ILE A 160 -2.42 -23.52 -12.78
N ILE A 161 -1.29 -23.19 -12.15
CA ILE A 161 -0.16 -24.12 -11.98
C ILE A 161 -0.62 -25.38 -11.25
N GLN A 162 -1.39 -25.25 -10.17
CA GLN A 162 -1.92 -26.38 -9.42
C GLN A 162 -2.90 -27.24 -10.23
N PHE A 163 -3.76 -26.61 -11.03
CA PHE A 163 -4.68 -27.31 -11.93
C PHE A 163 -3.90 -28.16 -12.95
N TYR A 164 -2.91 -27.59 -13.62
CA TYR A 164 -2.09 -28.34 -14.57
C TYR A 164 -1.33 -29.49 -13.92
N ARG A 165 -0.88 -29.33 -12.68
CA ARG A 165 -0.18 -30.36 -11.90
C ARG A 165 -1.10 -31.50 -11.47
N LYS A 166 -2.30 -31.18 -10.93
CA LYS A 166 -3.21 -32.18 -10.35
C LYS A 166 -4.23 -32.70 -11.33
N LYS A 167 -4.41 -32.04 -12.48
CA LYS A 167 -5.42 -32.32 -13.51
C LYS A 167 -6.87 -32.33 -12.98
N LYS A 168 -7.12 -31.76 -11.81
CA LYS A 168 -8.45 -31.65 -11.20
C LYS A 168 -8.56 -30.37 -10.36
N ILE A 169 -9.78 -29.86 -10.29
CA ILE A 169 -10.13 -28.75 -9.39
C ILE A 169 -10.69 -29.37 -8.10
N GLU A 170 -10.11 -28.99 -6.97
CA GLU A 170 -10.59 -29.43 -5.67
C GLU A 170 -11.68 -28.47 -5.18
N ILE A 171 -12.95 -28.90 -5.22
CA ILE A 171 -14.10 -28.10 -4.77
C ILE A 171 -13.89 -27.55 -3.35
N PHE A 172 -13.29 -28.34 -2.48
CA PHE A 172 -12.97 -27.93 -1.13
C PHE A 172 -12.05 -26.69 -1.05
N LEU A 173 -11.07 -26.60 -1.96
CA LEU A 173 -10.20 -25.42 -2.09
C LEU A 173 -11.00 -24.19 -2.51
N ILE A 174 -11.90 -24.33 -3.48
CA ILE A 174 -12.77 -23.24 -3.95
C ILE A 174 -13.66 -22.72 -2.83
N ILE A 175 -14.26 -23.60 -2.05
CA ILE A 175 -15.12 -23.22 -0.91
C ILE A 175 -14.31 -22.42 0.12
N LYS A 176 -13.06 -22.84 0.42
CA LYS A 176 -12.19 -22.10 1.34
C LYS A 176 -11.79 -20.73 0.80
N LEU A 177 -11.50 -20.65 -0.50
CA LEU A 177 -11.19 -19.36 -1.17
C LEU A 177 -12.40 -18.42 -1.13
N ILE A 178 -13.60 -18.91 -1.41
CA ILE A 178 -14.83 -18.10 -1.33
C ILE A 178 -15.06 -17.60 0.09
N LYS A 179 -14.90 -18.45 1.11
CA LYS A 179 -15.02 -18.05 2.52
C LYS A 179 -13.98 -16.97 2.86
N ALA A 180 -12.72 -17.16 2.47
CA ALA A 180 -11.69 -16.18 2.68
C ALA A 180 -12.04 -14.86 1.99
N ALA A 181 -12.48 -14.86 0.74
CA ALA A 181 -12.87 -13.68 -0.01
C ALA A 181 -14.04 -12.92 0.63
N ILE A 182 -15.11 -13.62 1.04
CA ILE A 182 -16.27 -13.00 1.68
C ILE A 182 -15.86 -12.33 2.99
N VAL A 183 -15.11 -13.03 3.86
CA VAL A 183 -14.67 -12.46 5.14
C VAL A 183 -13.71 -11.31 4.93
N THR A 184 -12.79 -11.40 3.96
CA THR A 184 -11.91 -10.29 3.57
C THR A 184 -12.72 -9.06 3.16
N LEU A 185 -13.72 -9.20 2.30
CA LEU A 185 -14.56 -8.09 1.86
C LEU A 185 -15.32 -7.47 3.02
N LEU A 186 -15.97 -8.28 3.87
CA LEU A 186 -16.74 -7.80 5.02
C LEU A 186 -15.84 -7.06 6.03
N LEU A 187 -14.66 -7.59 6.34
CA LEU A 187 -13.69 -6.92 7.21
C LEU A 187 -13.16 -5.61 6.63
N SER A 188 -13.11 -5.49 5.30
CA SER A 188 -12.54 -4.34 4.61
C SER A 188 -13.59 -3.28 4.24
N LEU A 189 -14.87 -3.49 4.54
CA LEU A 189 -15.95 -2.55 4.18
C LEU A 189 -15.74 -1.16 4.79
N ALA A 190 -15.14 -1.05 5.98
CA ALA A 190 -14.84 0.23 6.61
C ALA A 190 -13.93 1.15 5.75
N PHE A 191 -13.13 0.56 4.86
CA PHE A 191 -12.32 1.29 3.89
C PHE A 191 -12.96 1.31 2.49
N ILE A 192 -13.39 0.13 1.99
CA ILE A 192 -13.92 -0.01 0.62
C ILE A 192 -15.25 0.74 0.47
N GLY A 193 -16.11 0.72 1.49
CA GLY A 193 -17.43 1.35 1.45
C GLY A 193 -17.33 2.87 1.17
N PRO A 194 -16.67 3.66 2.02
CA PRO A 194 -16.47 5.09 1.76
C PRO A 194 -15.80 5.38 0.41
N MET A 195 -14.81 4.59 -0.01
CA MET A 195 -14.15 4.73 -1.30
C MET A 195 -15.14 4.58 -2.47
N ILE A 196 -15.98 3.53 -2.46
CA ILE A 196 -17.01 3.31 -3.48
C ILE A 196 -18.04 4.45 -3.45
N GLU A 197 -18.50 4.85 -2.28
CA GLU A 197 -19.48 5.93 -2.14
C GLU A 197 -19.01 7.22 -2.79
N GLN A 198 -17.76 7.63 -2.57
CA GLN A 198 -17.19 8.84 -3.18
C GLN A 198 -16.99 8.69 -4.68
N THR A 199 -16.56 7.53 -5.14
CA THR A 199 -16.38 7.25 -6.57
C THR A 199 -17.70 7.25 -7.34
N LEU A 200 -18.81 6.83 -6.71
CA LEU A 200 -20.15 6.87 -7.29
C LEU A 200 -20.79 8.27 -7.20
N TYR A 201 -20.33 9.11 -6.28
CA TYR A 201 -20.89 10.45 -6.08
C TYR A 201 -20.50 11.43 -7.18
N GLN A 202 -19.26 11.36 -7.68
CA GLN A 202 -18.71 12.24 -8.71
C GLN A 202 -17.48 11.64 -9.39
N ASP A 203 -17.17 12.15 -10.59
CA ASP A 203 -15.95 11.78 -11.29
C ASP A 203 -14.72 12.37 -10.61
N LEU A 204 -13.71 11.52 -10.40
CA LEU A 204 -12.49 11.87 -9.71
C LEU A 204 -11.27 11.74 -10.63
N ASN A 205 -10.31 12.63 -10.44
CA ASN A 205 -9.01 12.57 -11.10
C ASN A 205 -8.25 11.34 -10.60
N ARG A 206 -8.12 10.34 -11.46
CA ARG A 206 -7.40 9.11 -11.10
C ARG A 206 -5.90 9.33 -11.17
N PRO A 207 -5.11 8.61 -10.35
CA PRO A 207 -3.67 8.60 -10.48
C PRO A 207 -3.24 8.33 -11.92
N TYR A 208 -2.25 9.07 -12.38
CA TYR A 208 -1.76 8.92 -13.75
C TYR A 208 -1.24 7.51 -14.01
N VAL A 209 -1.65 6.94 -15.11
CA VAL A 209 -1.19 5.64 -15.60
C VAL A 209 -0.36 5.87 -16.86
N ASP A 210 0.93 5.58 -16.76
CA ASP A 210 1.83 5.65 -17.91
C ASP A 210 1.63 4.44 -18.86
N ILE A 211 2.34 4.45 -19.98
CA ILE A 211 2.36 3.32 -20.90
C ILE A 211 3.07 2.14 -20.22
N LEU A 212 2.30 1.09 -19.86
CA LEU A 212 2.81 -0.07 -19.14
C LEU A 212 4.07 -0.66 -19.77
N GLN A 213 4.08 -0.80 -21.10
CA GLN A 213 5.23 -1.36 -21.83
C GLN A 213 6.52 -0.53 -21.66
N LYS A 214 6.40 0.81 -21.51
CA LYS A 214 7.56 1.69 -21.25
C LYS A 214 8.08 1.50 -19.84
N ARG A 215 7.20 1.23 -18.87
CA ARG A 215 7.53 1.04 -17.44
C ARG A 215 8.00 -0.38 -17.11
N ALA A 216 8.03 -1.29 -18.07
CA ALA A 216 8.60 -2.62 -17.91
C ALA A 216 10.12 -2.59 -18.09
N ILE A 217 10.84 -3.50 -17.42
CA ILE A 217 12.31 -3.55 -17.35
C ILE A 217 12.88 -4.29 -18.57
N TYR A 218 14.00 -3.82 -19.11
CA TYR A 218 14.80 -4.59 -20.08
C TYR A 218 15.59 -5.70 -19.36
N LEU A 219 15.69 -6.88 -20.00
CA LEU A 219 16.60 -7.95 -19.54
C LEU A 219 18.05 -7.58 -19.95
N GLY A 220 18.78 -6.95 -19.05
CA GLY A 220 20.14 -6.51 -19.25
C GLY A 220 20.74 -5.98 -17.97
N LYS A 221 21.61 -4.97 -18.06
CA LYS A 221 22.20 -4.31 -16.91
C LYS A 221 21.12 -3.76 -15.95
N GLU A 222 20.03 -3.22 -16.51
CA GLU A 222 18.89 -2.69 -15.79
C GLU A 222 18.20 -3.74 -14.90
N PHE A 223 18.07 -4.99 -15.43
CA PHE A 223 17.51 -6.10 -14.66
C PHE A 223 18.37 -6.48 -13.45
N LEU A 224 19.68 -6.29 -13.52
CA LEU A 224 20.61 -6.65 -12.46
C LEU A 224 20.71 -5.57 -11.37
N ILE A 225 20.90 -4.33 -11.77
CA ILE A 225 21.30 -3.23 -10.89
C ILE A 225 20.15 -2.18 -10.79
N GLY A 226 19.24 -2.15 -11.76
CA GLY A 226 18.35 -1.05 -12.01
C GLY A 226 18.99 -0.03 -12.94
N SER A 227 18.22 0.85 -13.54
CA SER A 227 18.70 2.03 -14.23
C SER A 227 17.99 3.26 -13.70
N ILE A 228 18.73 4.34 -13.61
CA ILE A 228 18.24 5.68 -13.31
C ILE A 228 18.42 6.46 -14.59
N ASP A 229 17.48 6.34 -15.50
CA ASP A 229 17.42 7.24 -16.64
C ASP A 229 16.52 8.42 -16.27
N SER A 230 16.82 9.60 -16.81
CA SER A 230 16.14 10.87 -16.45
C SER A 230 14.60 10.82 -16.57
N GLU A 231 14.05 9.85 -17.29
CA GLU A 231 12.61 9.67 -17.47
C GLU A 231 12.03 8.39 -16.84
N LEU A 232 12.84 7.37 -16.52
CA LEU A 232 12.36 6.04 -16.14
C LEU A 232 13.23 5.41 -15.05
N LEU A 233 12.78 5.48 -13.81
CA LEU A 233 13.34 4.67 -12.73
C LEU A 233 12.97 3.20 -12.94
N SER A 234 13.96 2.33 -13.17
CA SER A 234 13.79 0.88 -13.18
C SER A 234 14.62 0.24 -12.07
N PHE A 235 14.05 -0.78 -11.43
CA PHE A 235 14.62 -1.39 -10.24
C PHE A 235 14.94 -2.85 -10.51
N GLY A 236 16.21 -3.21 -10.34
CA GLY A 236 16.70 -4.56 -10.64
C GLY A 236 16.42 -5.57 -9.52
N ILE A 237 16.63 -6.85 -9.85
CA ILE A 237 16.49 -7.98 -8.91
C ILE A 237 17.55 -7.95 -7.80
N GLY A 238 18.71 -7.34 -8.06
CA GLY A 238 19.87 -7.34 -7.16
C GLY A 238 20.68 -8.64 -7.21
N LEU A 239 21.97 -8.51 -6.89
CA LEU A 239 22.93 -9.61 -7.02
C LEU A 239 22.61 -10.81 -6.12
N THR A 240 22.11 -10.56 -4.91
CA THR A 240 21.74 -11.63 -3.96
C THR A 240 20.65 -12.55 -4.53
N LEU A 241 19.56 -11.97 -5.05
CA LEU A 241 18.46 -12.77 -5.63
C LEU A 241 18.85 -13.38 -6.96
N LEU A 242 19.73 -12.75 -7.73
CA LEU A 242 20.29 -13.35 -8.95
C LEU A 242 21.08 -14.63 -8.63
N ILE A 243 21.95 -14.60 -7.61
CA ILE A 243 22.70 -15.79 -7.15
C ILE A 243 21.70 -16.87 -6.71
N CYS A 244 20.68 -16.52 -5.93
CA CYS A 244 19.63 -17.45 -5.53
C CYS A 244 18.93 -18.08 -6.75
N LEU A 245 18.59 -17.28 -7.75
CA LEU A 245 17.96 -17.72 -8.98
C LEU A 245 18.84 -18.71 -9.76
N ILE A 246 20.13 -18.42 -9.89
CA ILE A 246 21.12 -19.29 -10.53
C ILE A 246 21.22 -20.62 -9.78
N ILE A 247 21.34 -20.60 -8.45
CA ILE A 247 21.39 -21.81 -7.63
C ILE A 247 20.14 -22.68 -7.85
N LEU A 248 18.95 -22.08 -7.83
CA LEU A 248 17.69 -22.80 -8.04
C LEU A 248 17.59 -23.39 -9.45
N THR A 249 18.01 -22.62 -10.48
CA THR A 249 17.98 -23.06 -11.87
C THR A 249 18.84 -24.30 -12.08
N PHE A 250 20.09 -24.27 -11.65
CA PHE A 250 21.01 -25.42 -11.79
C PHE A 250 20.60 -26.65 -10.96
N ASN A 251 19.83 -26.43 -9.91
CA ASN A 251 19.37 -27.53 -9.05
C ASN A 251 17.87 -27.83 -9.20
N PHE A 252 17.22 -27.36 -10.27
CA PHE A 252 15.76 -27.47 -10.44
C PHE A 252 15.23 -28.89 -10.25
N LYS A 253 15.94 -29.91 -10.77
CA LYS A 253 15.54 -31.32 -10.64
C LYS A 253 15.51 -31.80 -9.18
N LYS A 254 16.37 -31.23 -8.32
CA LYS A 254 16.50 -31.59 -6.90
C LYS A 254 15.52 -30.82 -5.99
N LEU A 255 14.81 -29.82 -6.51
CA LEU A 255 13.87 -29.04 -5.71
C LEU A 255 12.68 -29.91 -5.28
N GLY A 256 12.23 -29.75 -4.03
CA GLY A 256 10.96 -30.26 -3.56
C GLY A 256 9.77 -29.58 -4.26
N ILE A 257 8.60 -30.18 -4.20
CA ILE A 257 7.40 -29.69 -4.93
C ILE A 257 7.09 -28.23 -4.60
N LEU A 258 7.06 -27.85 -3.32
CA LEU A 258 6.75 -26.49 -2.90
C LEU A 258 7.82 -25.50 -3.40
N SER A 259 9.10 -25.86 -3.29
CA SER A 259 10.20 -25.04 -3.82
C SER A 259 10.12 -24.90 -5.35
N LYS A 260 9.74 -25.96 -6.09
CA LYS A 260 9.53 -25.89 -7.55
C LYS A 260 8.41 -24.90 -7.92
N ILE A 261 7.26 -25.00 -7.23
CA ILE A 261 6.12 -24.14 -7.50
C ILE A 261 6.50 -22.67 -7.21
N THR A 262 7.10 -22.39 -6.06
CA THR A 262 7.51 -21.02 -5.72
C THR A 262 8.63 -20.51 -6.62
N TYR A 263 9.56 -21.35 -7.06
CA TYR A 263 10.54 -20.98 -8.08
C TYR A 263 9.87 -20.57 -9.41
N ILE A 264 8.92 -21.38 -9.91
CA ILE A 264 8.17 -21.07 -11.14
C ILE A 264 7.39 -19.76 -10.98
N MET A 265 6.73 -19.56 -9.84
CA MET A 265 6.06 -18.30 -9.53
C MET A 265 7.02 -17.12 -9.53
N GLY A 266 8.24 -17.28 -9.01
CA GLY A 266 9.31 -16.29 -9.06
C GLY A 266 9.73 -15.94 -10.48
N ILE A 267 9.92 -16.94 -11.36
CA ILE A 267 10.23 -16.75 -12.79
C ILE A 267 9.09 -16.01 -13.49
N ILE A 268 7.84 -16.41 -13.27
CA ILE A 268 6.68 -15.71 -13.86
C ILE A 268 6.63 -14.26 -13.41
N SER A 269 6.88 -13.99 -12.12
CA SER A 269 6.93 -12.64 -11.59
C SER A 269 8.04 -11.80 -12.27
N ILE A 270 9.22 -12.39 -12.51
CA ILE A 270 10.29 -11.74 -13.27
C ILE A 270 9.83 -11.44 -14.70
N LEU A 271 9.22 -12.40 -15.41
CA LEU A 271 8.72 -12.18 -16.75
C LEU A 271 7.69 -11.03 -16.80
N LEU A 272 6.79 -10.98 -15.82
CA LEU A 272 5.83 -9.88 -15.67
C LEU A 272 6.50 -8.52 -15.37
N CYS A 273 7.70 -8.49 -14.80
CA CYS A 273 8.45 -7.23 -14.64
C CYS A 273 9.02 -6.72 -15.98
N THR A 274 9.21 -7.58 -16.97
CA THR A 274 10.03 -7.29 -18.13
C THR A 274 9.22 -6.91 -19.37
N LYS A 275 9.91 -6.30 -20.35
CA LYS A 275 9.36 -5.96 -21.66
C LYS A 275 9.10 -7.18 -22.56
N ILE A 276 9.51 -8.39 -22.15
CA ILE A 276 9.17 -9.65 -22.83
C ILE A 276 7.66 -9.90 -22.76
N PHE A 277 7.05 -9.58 -21.62
CA PHE A 277 5.60 -9.69 -21.50
C PHE A 277 4.91 -8.54 -22.25
N PRO A 278 3.89 -8.86 -23.09
CA PRO A 278 3.26 -7.87 -23.98
C PRO A 278 2.29 -6.95 -23.23
N TRP A 279 2.80 -6.08 -22.39
CA TRP A 279 2.00 -5.15 -21.55
C TRP A 279 1.13 -4.20 -22.36
N PHE A 280 1.50 -3.91 -23.63
CA PHE A 280 0.68 -3.09 -24.53
C PHE A 280 -0.73 -3.66 -24.72
N ALA A 281 -0.87 -5.00 -24.73
CA ALA A 281 -2.17 -5.66 -24.86
C ALA A 281 -3.10 -5.45 -23.65
N LEU A 282 -2.53 -5.11 -22.49
CA LEU A 282 -3.26 -4.89 -21.25
C LEU A 282 -3.46 -3.40 -20.91
N GLN A 283 -2.93 -2.48 -21.73
CA GLN A 283 -2.98 -1.03 -21.46
C GLN A 283 -4.41 -0.51 -21.27
N ASN A 284 -5.36 -0.98 -22.09
CA ASN A 284 -6.75 -0.53 -22.06
C ASN A 284 -7.67 -1.49 -21.28
N THR A 285 -7.12 -2.31 -20.39
CA THR A 285 -7.87 -3.20 -19.50
C THR A 285 -7.83 -2.68 -18.06
N PRO A 286 -8.67 -3.17 -17.13
CA PRO A 286 -8.58 -2.83 -15.72
C PRO A 286 -7.22 -3.13 -15.08
N LEU A 287 -6.39 -3.96 -15.70
CA LEU A 287 -5.03 -4.27 -15.22
C LEU A 287 -4.06 -3.09 -15.38
N ASN A 288 -4.41 -2.04 -16.12
CA ASN A 288 -3.60 -0.82 -16.19
C ASN A 288 -3.45 -0.13 -14.81
N ILE A 289 -4.30 -0.47 -13.85
CA ILE A 289 -4.19 -0.02 -12.45
C ILE A 289 -2.82 -0.39 -11.84
N ILE A 290 -2.14 -1.40 -12.36
CA ILE A 290 -0.79 -1.81 -11.94
C ILE A 290 0.22 -0.65 -12.11
N GLN A 291 -0.01 0.26 -13.07
CA GLN A 291 0.77 1.47 -13.39
C GLN A 291 2.21 1.19 -13.84
N ALA A 292 2.90 0.22 -13.23
CA ALA A 292 4.27 -0.11 -13.56
C ALA A 292 4.55 -1.62 -13.35
N PRO A 293 4.83 -2.35 -14.43
CA PRO A 293 5.11 -3.80 -14.39
C PRO A 293 6.25 -4.20 -13.46
N TRP A 294 7.29 -3.38 -13.32
CA TRP A 294 8.41 -3.68 -12.43
C TRP A 294 7.99 -3.88 -10.96
N ARG A 295 6.79 -3.44 -10.55
CA ARG A 295 6.24 -3.72 -9.20
C ARG A 295 6.05 -5.21 -8.92
N PHE A 296 5.93 -6.07 -9.94
CA PHE A 296 5.94 -7.52 -9.72
C PHE A 296 7.25 -8.06 -9.13
N MET A 297 8.30 -7.22 -9.03
CA MET A 297 9.54 -7.56 -8.34
C MET A 297 9.31 -7.89 -6.84
N ILE A 298 8.26 -7.35 -6.21
CA ILE A 298 7.88 -7.73 -4.84
C ILE A 298 7.59 -9.25 -4.73
N PHE A 299 6.97 -9.83 -5.75
CA PHE A 299 6.64 -11.26 -5.79
C PHE A 299 7.84 -12.10 -6.19
N SER A 300 8.67 -11.66 -7.14
CA SER A 300 9.92 -12.37 -7.45
C SER A 300 10.84 -12.43 -6.25
N THR A 301 10.96 -11.34 -5.49
CA THR A 301 11.68 -11.28 -4.22
C THR A 301 11.14 -12.30 -3.23
N LEU A 302 9.83 -12.36 -3.02
CA LEU A 302 9.19 -13.29 -2.11
C LEU A 302 9.45 -14.75 -2.51
N PHE A 303 9.10 -15.09 -3.74
CA PHE A 303 9.09 -16.47 -4.19
C PHE A 303 10.48 -17.07 -4.36
N ILE A 304 11.46 -16.28 -4.86
CA ILE A 304 12.85 -16.76 -4.99
C ILE A 304 13.49 -16.94 -3.63
N SER A 305 13.34 -15.95 -2.71
CA SER A 305 13.86 -16.05 -1.34
C SER A 305 13.28 -17.25 -0.58
N PHE A 306 11.97 -17.48 -0.74
CA PHE A 306 11.27 -18.60 -0.13
C PHE A 306 11.74 -19.95 -0.71
N SER A 307 11.83 -20.05 -2.03
CA SER A 307 12.24 -21.27 -2.73
C SER A 307 13.67 -21.68 -2.39
N VAL A 308 14.64 -20.74 -2.41
CA VAL A 308 16.03 -21.04 -2.07
C VAL A 308 16.18 -21.44 -0.61
N SER A 309 15.40 -20.85 0.29
CA SER A 309 15.43 -21.19 1.72
C SER A 309 14.97 -22.63 1.96
N LEU A 310 13.91 -23.06 1.27
CA LEU A 310 13.48 -24.46 1.30
C LEU A 310 14.53 -25.41 0.72
N PHE A 311 15.20 -25.02 -0.36
CA PHE A 311 16.20 -25.84 -1.02
C PHE A 311 17.45 -26.02 -0.16
N ILE A 312 17.94 -24.98 0.50
CA ILE A 312 19.17 -25.00 1.31
C ILE A 312 18.94 -25.67 2.66
N SER A 313 17.71 -25.77 3.15
CA SER A 313 17.37 -26.30 4.47
C SER A 313 18.02 -27.65 4.80
N PRO A 314 17.94 -28.69 3.96
CA PRO A 314 18.57 -29.99 4.26
C PRO A 314 20.11 -29.93 4.29
N GLN A 315 20.72 -29.02 3.52
CA GLN A 315 22.17 -28.84 3.49
C GLN A 315 22.70 -28.19 4.78
N LEU A 316 21.94 -27.19 5.28
CA LEU A 316 22.28 -26.51 6.53
C LEU A 316 22.23 -27.44 7.74
N GLU A 317 21.41 -28.48 7.72
CA GLU A 317 21.29 -29.45 8.80
C GLU A 317 22.47 -30.40 8.90
N LYS A 318 23.19 -30.61 7.80
CA LYS A 318 24.40 -31.47 7.81
C LYS A 318 25.58 -30.81 8.53
N PHE A 319 25.52 -29.47 8.74
CA PHE A 319 26.57 -28.78 9.47
C PHE A 319 26.40 -28.91 10.99
N SER A 320 27.52 -29.01 11.72
CA SER A 320 27.51 -28.87 13.18
C SER A 320 26.97 -27.47 13.57
N TYR A 321 26.48 -27.34 14.80
CA TYR A 321 25.92 -26.08 15.30
C TYR A 321 26.83 -24.89 15.07
N THR A 322 28.13 -25.01 15.41
CA THR A 322 29.12 -23.95 15.26
C THR A 322 29.34 -23.56 13.79
N ARG A 323 29.51 -24.54 12.90
CA ARG A 323 29.70 -24.32 11.46
C ARG A 323 28.45 -23.64 10.86
N ARG A 324 27.27 -24.07 11.26
CA ARG A 324 25.99 -23.52 10.81
C ARG A 324 25.82 -22.05 11.23
N ARG A 325 26.11 -21.73 12.50
CA ARG A 325 26.11 -20.37 13.02
C ARG A 325 27.07 -19.48 12.26
N ASN A 326 28.33 -19.91 12.10
CA ASN A 326 29.35 -19.12 11.40
C ASN A 326 28.98 -18.91 9.92
N PHE A 327 28.45 -19.92 9.25
CA PHE A 327 27.96 -19.82 7.87
C PHE A 327 26.85 -18.78 7.76
N ILE A 328 25.88 -18.77 8.66
CA ILE A 328 24.79 -17.77 8.67
C ILE A 328 25.34 -16.37 8.92
N LEU A 329 26.26 -16.18 9.85
CA LEU A 329 26.87 -14.88 10.11
C LEU A 329 27.64 -14.35 8.89
N LEU A 330 28.43 -15.21 8.25
CA LEU A 330 29.15 -14.85 7.00
C LEU A 330 28.16 -14.52 5.88
N LEU A 331 27.09 -15.26 5.76
CA LEU A 331 26.06 -15.03 4.78
C LEU A 331 25.34 -13.70 5.01
N ILE A 332 24.97 -13.38 6.25
CA ILE A 332 24.37 -12.10 6.63
C ILE A 332 25.33 -10.96 6.23
N LEU A 333 26.60 -11.09 6.57
CA LEU A 333 27.60 -10.08 6.22
C LEU A 333 27.72 -9.91 4.70
N ALA A 334 27.82 -11.02 3.95
CA ALA A 334 27.92 -10.98 2.49
C ALA A 334 26.68 -10.34 1.84
N ILE A 335 25.48 -10.75 2.25
CA ILE A 335 24.21 -10.20 1.75
C ILE A 335 24.12 -8.70 2.08
N SER A 336 24.50 -8.31 3.30
CA SER A 336 24.45 -6.93 3.73
C SER A 336 25.41 -6.06 2.90
N ILE A 337 26.63 -6.55 2.63
CA ILE A 337 27.61 -5.83 1.77
C ILE A 337 27.07 -5.71 0.34
N LEU A 338 26.58 -6.80 -0.24
CA LEU A 338 26.06 -6.79 -1.62
C LEU A 338 24.86 -5.85 -1.80
N ASN A 339 23.92 -5.88 -0.86
CA ASN A 339 22.75 -5.02 -0.93
C ASN A 339 23.10 -3.56 -0.62
N TYR A 340 24.00 -3.32 0.35
CA TYR A 340 24.47 -1.98 0.66
C TYR A 340 25.20 -1.35 -0.53
N SER A 341 26.09 -2.08 -1.20
CA SER A 341 26.80 -1.58 -2.38
C SER A 341 25.85 -1.19 -3.52
N SER A 342 24.78 -1.99 -3.74
CA SER A 342 23.74 -1.69 -4.73
C SER A 342 23.04 -0.36 -4.41
N VAL A 343 22.58 -0.19 -3.16
CA VAL A 343 21.88 1.03 -2.72
C VAL A 343 22.80 2.26 -2.79
N VAL A 344 24.05 2.13 -2.33
CA VAL A 344 25.03 3.23 -2.37
C VAL A 344 25.30 3.69 -3.80
N ASN A 345 25.45 2.77 -4.76
CA ASN A 345 25.63 3.14 -6.16
C ASN A 345 24.43 3.89 -6.71
N MET A 346 23.22 3.41 -6.43
CA MET A 346 21.99 4.10 -6.84
C MET A 346 21.88 5.51 -6.22
N VAL A 347 22.18 5.65 -4.92
CA VAL A 347 22.16 6.96 -4.23
C VAL A 347 23.17 7.92 -4.83
N LYS A 348 24.38 7.44 -5.19
CA LYS A 348 25.40 8.25 -5.87
C LYS A 348 24.95 8.72 -7.26
N GLU A 349 24.36 7.83 -8.05
CA GLU A 349 23.85 8.18 -9.38
C GLU A 349 22.70 9.21 -9.33
N MET A 350 21.93 9.22 -8.24
CA MET A 350 20.83 10.19 -8.04
C MET A 350 21.31 11.57 -7.53
N ASN A 351 22.61 11.80 -7.33
CA ASN A 351 23.15 13.02 -6.69
C ASN A 351 22.45 13.35 -5.36
N PHE A 352 22.11 12.34 -4.58
CA PHE A 352 21.36 12.49 -3.34
C PHE A 352 22.23 13.19 -2.29
N GLN A 353 21.88 14.43 -1.96
CA GLN A 353 22.61 15.25 -1.00
C GLN A 353 22.03 15.05 0.42
N GLY A 354 22.54 14.07 1.14
CA GLY A 354 22.41 14.00 2.60
C GLY A 354 21.02 13.59 3.14
N THR A 355 20.91 13.66 4.47
CA THR A 355 19.65 13.44 5.20
C THR A 355 18.90 14.76 5.37
N TYR A 356 17.59 14.75 5.17
CA TYR A 356 16.77 15.93 5.44
C TYR A 356 16.69 16.19 6.96
N SER A 357 16.92 17.44 7.37
CA SER A 357 16.57 17.91 8.71
C SER A 357 15.03 17.91 8.89
N ASN A 358 14.57 18.00 10.14
CA ASN A 358 13.13 18.10 10.42
C ASN A 358 12.51 19.32 9.69
N GLU A 359 13.15 20.47 9.75
CA GLU A 359 12.73 21.70 9.07
C GLU A 359 12.66 21.54 7.54
N GLN A 360 13.65 20.91 6.93
CA GLN A 360 13.64 20.63 5.49
C GLN A 360 12.49 19.68 5.09
N MET A 361 12.16 18.72 5.95
CA MET A 361 11.02 17.84 5.72
C MET A 361 9.69 18.59 5.84
N GLU A 362 9.55 19.47 6.82
CA GLU A 362 8.36 20.32 7.02
C GLU A 362 8.15 21.26 5.82
N ASN A 363 9.19 21.97 5.35
CA ASN A 363 9.11 22.81 4.17
C ASN A 363 8.68 22.03 2.92
N LYS A 364 9.19 20.82 2.71
CA LYS A 364 8.76 19.95 1.60
C LYS A 364 7.32 19.50 1.73
N LEU A 365 6.77 19.35 2.93
CA LEU A 365 5.35 19.05 3.12
C LEU A 365 4.44 20.19 2.66
N GLU A 366 4.86 21.43 2.89
CA GLU A 366 4.12 22.62 2.43
C GLU A 366 4.15 22.77 0.91
N GLU A 367 5.25 22.41 0.26
CA GLU A 367 5.40 22.47 -1.19
C GLU A 367 4.70 21.30 -1.91
N PHE A 368 4.44 20.19 -1.20
CA PHE A 368 3.93 18.97 -1.82
C PHE A 368 2.51 19.12 -2.33
N GLU A 369 2.31 18.99 -3.62
CA GLU A 369 1.02 18.95 -4.30
C GLU A 369 0.78 17.56 -4.90
N ASN A 370 -0.34 16.96 -4.58
CA ASN A 370 -0.86 15.76 -5.22
C ASN A 370 -2.36 15.94 -5.41
N PHE A 371 -2.82 15.80 -6.63
CA PHE A 371 -4.23 15.95 -7.00
C PHE A 371 -4.89 14.62 -7.38
N ASP A 372 -4.42 13.52 -6.83
CA ASP A 372 -5.10 12.23 -6.99
C ASP A 372 -6.42 12.21 -6.23
N TYR A 373 -7.43 11.65 -6.86
CA TYR A 373 -8.79 11.50 -6.32
C TYR A 373 -9.48 12.81 -5.92
N VAL A 374 -9.06 13.95 -6.47
CA VAL A 374 -9.83 15.19 -6.41
C VAL A 374 -10.90 15.20 -7.50
N PRO A 375 -12.01 15.95 -7.33
CA PRO A 375 -13.03 16.09 -8.36
C PRO A 375 -12.43 16.61 -9.67
N ILE A 376 -12.86 16.07 -10.83
CA ILE A 376 -12.40 16.53 -12.14
C ILE A 376 -12.81 17.98 -12.41
N GLY A 377 -12.10 18.66 -13.33
CA GLY A 377 -12.38 20.05 -13.72
C GLY A 377 -11.63 21.10 -12.90
N TYR A 378 -10.93 20.72 -11.84
CA TYR A 378 -10.19 21.66 -10.96
C TYR A 378 -9.06 22.43 -11.67
N LYS A 379 -8.53 21.92 -12.79
CA LYS A 379 -7.40 22.54 -13.51
C LYS A 379 -7.70 23.94 -14.04
N LYS A 380 -8.95 24.24 -14.36
CA LYS A 380 -9.35 25.57 -14.84
C LYS A 380 -9.16 26.65 -13.78
N ASP A 381 -9.40 26.30 -12.52
CA ASP A 381 -9.38 27.20 -11.38
C ASP A 381 -8.25 26.86 -10.40
N GLN A 382 -7.19 26.20 -10.88
CA GLN A 382 -6.08 25.74 -10.04
C GLN A 382 -5.34 26.91 -9.36
N LEU A 383 -5.24 28.08 -10.02
CA LEU A 383 -4.63 29.26 -9.42
C LEU A 383 -5.46 29.81 -8.26
N LEU A 384 -6.80 29.80 -8.38
CA LEU A 384 -7.69 30.19 -7.29
C LEU A 384 -7.53 29.28 -6.08
N LEU A 385 -7.42 27.97 -6.34
CA LEU A 385 -7.16 26.97 -5.31
C LEU A 385 -5.79 27.22 -4.62
N LYS A 386 -4.72 27.39 -5.40
CA LYS A 386 -3.36 27.58 -4.88
C LYS A 386 -3.21 28.85 -4.03
N ASN A 387 -3.91 29.90 -4.40
CA ASN A 387 -3.87 31.18 -3.71
C ASN A 387 -4.99 31.35 -2.67
N HIS A 388 -5.77 30.30 -2.39
CA HIS A 388 -6.93 30.34 -1.48
C HIS A 388 -7.91 31.47 -1.79
N GLN A 389 -8.08 31.82 -3.08
CA GLN A 389 -8.93 32.92 -3.50
C GLN A 389 -10.39 32.50 -3.60
N VAL A 390 -11.25 33.24 -2.93
CA VAL A 390 -12.72 33.10 -3.01
C VAL A 390 -13.25 33.95 -4.18
N THR A 391 -14.24 33.41 -4.91
CA THR A 391 -14.91 34.18 -5.97
C THR A 391 -16.37 34.39 -5.64
N GLU A 392 -16.88 35.58 -6.01
CA GLU A 392 -18.28 35.96 -5.99
C GLU A 392 -18.75 36.18 -7.43
N ASP A 393 -19.73 35.41 -7.88
CA ASP A 393 -20.25 35.45 -9.27
C ASP A 393 -19.12 35.44 -10.33
N GLY A 394 -18.03 34.68 -10.06
CA GLY A 394 -16.86 34.53 -10.93
C GLY A 394 -15.76 35.58 -10.77
N GLN A 395 -15.93 36.59 -9.93
CA GLN A 395 -14.91 37.59 -9.63
C GLN A 395 -14.24 37.33 -8.29
N VAL A 396 -12.90 37.48 -8.24
CA VAL A 396 -12.13 37.31 -6.99
C VAL A 396 -12.49 38.40 -6.01
N ILE A 397 -12.80 38.00 -4.77
CA ILE A 397 -13.10 38.91 -3.67
C ILE A 397 -12.11 38.72 -2.53
N TYR A 398 -11.99 39.77 -1.69
CA TYR A 398 -11.19 39.66 -0.47
C TYR A 398 -11.86 38.71 0.52
N SER A 399 -11.07 37.77 1.05
CA SER A 399 -11.48 36.86 2.09
C SER A 399 -10.29 36.53 3.00
N SER A 400 -10.57 36.22 4.25
CA SER A 400 -9.61 35.56 5.14
C SER A 400 -10.06 34.13 5.40
N PHE A 401 -9.13 33.21 5.62
CA PHE A 401 -9.47 31.83 5.99
C PHE A 401 -8.65 31.37 7.18
N SER A 402 -9.23 30.47 7.96
CA SER A 402 -8.62 29.86 9.14
C SER A 402 -8.92 28.36 9.11
N PRO A 403 -7.93 27.50 8.80
CA PRO A 403 -8.08 26.07 8.87
C PRO A 403 -7.78 25.57 10.29
N ASN A 404 -8.48 24.52 10.69
CA ASN A 404 -8.05 23.62 11.76
C ASN A 404 -8.29 22.16 11.28
N LYS A 405 -7.86 21.17 12.05
CA LYS A 405 -7.95 19.76 11.63
C LYS A 405 -9.36 19.31 11.21
N ASP A 406 -10.42 19.83 11.87
CA ASP A 406 -11.79 19.35 11.70
C ASP A 406 -12.64 20.24 10.78
N GLU A 407 -12.23 21.53 10.58
CA GLU A 407 -12.99 22.51 9.82
C GLU A 407 -12.11 23.58 9.16
N ILE A 408 -12.63 24.22 8.14
CA ILE A 408 -12.07 25.46 7.59
C ILE A 408 -13.12 26.53 7.52
N THR A 409 -12.78 27.73 7.99
CA THR A 409 -13.67 28.87 8.01
C THR A 409 -13.15 29.97 7.11
N PHE A 410 -14.03 30.52 6.26
CA PHE A 410 -13.79 31.69 5.41
C PHE A 410 -14.64 32.84 5.94
N THR A 411 -14.05 34.04 6.01
CA THR A 411 -14.77 35.28 6.32
C THR A 411 -14.66 36.22 5.14
N LEU A 412 -15.80 36.68 4.64
CA LEU A 412 -15.92 37.53 3.48
C LEU A 412 -17.13 38.46 3.60
N LYS A 413 -17.14 39.58 2.83
CA LYS A 413 -18.27 40.50 2.76
C LYS A 413 -18.96 40.33 1.40
N SER A 414 -20.27 40.18 1.39
CA SER A 414 -21.05 39.93 0.17
C SER A 414 -22.46 40.54 0.27
N SER A 415 -23.13 40.65 -0.86
CA SER A 415 -24.56 40.94 -0.96
C SER A 415 -25.37 39.64 -0.90
N LYS A 416 -26.64 39.71 -0.52
CA LYS A 416 -27.53 38.54 -0.42
C LYS A 416 -27.73 37.87 -1.77
N GLY A 417 -27.65 36.53 -1.77
CA GLY A 417 -28.00 35.69 -2.93
C GLY A 417 -26.89 35.53 -3.97
N LYS A 418 -25.72 36.11 -3.76
CA LYS A 418 -24.55 35.92 -4.63
C LYS A 418 -24.01 34.49 -4.56
N THR A 419 -23.39 34.04 -5.64
CA THR A 419 -22.76 32.69 -5.70
C THR A 419 -21.32 32.80 -5.25
N ILE A 420 -21.02 32.23 -4.10
CA ILE A 420 -19.66 32.17 -3.53
C ILE A 420 -19.04 30.82 -3.83
N VAL A 421 -17.88 30.81 -4.49
CA VAL A 421 -17.08 29.62 -4.72
C VAL A 421 -15.86 29.68 -3.79
N LEU A 422 -15.71 28.66 -2.97
CA LEU A 422 -14.65 28.54 -1.98
C LEU A 422 -13.56 27.56 -2.49
N PRO A 423 -12.27 27.85 -2.30
CA PRO A 423 -11.17 27.04 -2.81
C PRO A 423 -10.96 25.76 -1.95
N VAL A 424 -12.01 24.96 -1.83
CA VAL A 424 -12.05 23.70 -1.10
C VAL A 424 -12.78 22.67 -1.95
N PHE A 425 -12.20 21.48 -2.11
CA PHE A 425 -12.81 20.42 -2.90
C PHE A 425 -14.13 19.93 -2.30
N ARG A 426 -15.10 19.71 -3.17
CA ARG A 426 -16.41 19.21 -2.79
C ARG A 426 -16.43 17.68 -2.79
N TYR A 427 -16.85 17.10 -1.67
CA TYR A 427 -17.07 15.65 -1.52
C TYR A 427 -18.41 15.38 -0.83
N LYS A 428 -18.92 14.15 -0.97
CA LYS A 428 -20.10 13.72 -0.22
C LYS A 428 -19.77 13.63 1.28
N GLY A 429 -20.63 14.18 2.12
CA GLY A 429 -20.41 14.24 3.57
C GLY A 429 -19.92 15.60 4.06
N LEU A 430 -19.62 16.56 3.17
CA LEU A 430 -19.35 17.92 3.57
C LEU A 430 -20.65 18.60 4.05
N THR A 431 -20.54 19.30 5.17
CA THR A 431 -21.55 20.20 5.72
C THR A 431 -20.99 21.60 5.70
N VAL A 432 -21.81 22.56 5.26
CA VAL A 432 -21.43 23.97 5.17
C VAL A 432 -22.41 24.80 5.94
N THR A 433 -21.93 25.73 6.74
CA THR A 433 -22.75 26.72 7.42
C THR A 433 -22.36 28.12 6.98
N VAL A 434 -23.35 29.01 6.79
CA VAL A 434 -23.16 30.43 6.58
C VAL A 434 -23.77 31.15 7.79
N ASN A 435 -22.98 31.92 8.51
CA ASN A 435 -23.39 32.58 9.75
C ASN A 435 -24.08 31.61 10.73
N SER A 436 -23.49 30.41 10.94
CA SER A 436 -23.99 29.33 11.80
C SER A 436 -25.30 28.66 11.33
N LYS A 437 -25.85 29.00 10.17
CA LYS A 437 -27.03 28.37 9.57
C LYS A 437 -26.58 27.37 8.49
N ASN A 438 -27.19 26.19 8.45
CA ASN A 438 -26.89 25.21 7.39
C ASN A 438 -27.17 25.81 6.01
N ALA A 439 -26.16 25.71 5.13
CA ALA A 439 -26.22 26.17 3.76
C ALA A 439 -26.23 24.98 2.79
N THR A 440 -27.03 25.12 1.73
CA THR A 440 -27.04 24.12 0.66
C THR A 440 -25.80 24.27 -0.21
N VAL A 441 -25.03 23.20 -0.37
CA VAL A 441 -23.90 23.16 -1.31
C VAL A 441 -24.43 22.99 -2.72
N LEU A 442 -24.12 23.96 -3.58
CA LEU A 442 -24.60 23.98 -4.96
C LEU A 442 -23.75 23.08 -5.84
N LYS A 443 -24.38 22.25 -6.69
CA LYS A 443 -23.67 21.40 -7.66
C LYS A 443 -23.10 22.19 -8.84
N GLN A 444 -23.67 23.36 -9.15
CA GLN A 444 -23.29 24.20 -10.30
C GLN A 444 -21.88 24.80 -10.19
N GLY A 445 -21.26 24.80 -9.01
CA GLY A 445 -19.93 25.37 -8.77
C GLY A 445 -18.75 24.47 -9.16
N GLY A 446 -18.98 23.40 -9.92
CA GLY A 446 -17.90 22.52 -10.36
C GLY A 446 -17.29 21.70 -9.22
N PRO A 447 -15.94 21.58 -9.17
CA PRO A 447 -15.23 20.72 -8.22
C PRO A 447 -15.16 21.31 -6.79
N PHE A 448 -15.53 22.59 -6.62
CA PHE A 448 -15.35 23.31 -5.36
C PHE A 448 -16.65 23.50 -4.59
N VAL A 449 -16.51 23.76 -3.30
CA VAL A 449 -17.64 24.10 -2.44
C VAL A 449 -18.22 25.44 -2.86
N THR A 450 -19.51 25.43 -3.16
CA THR A 450 -20.24 26.63 -3.63
C THR A 450 -21.50 26.82 -2.80
N VAL A 451 -21.72 28.04 -2.33
CA VAL A 451 -22.89 28.41 -1.51
C VAL A 451 -23.49 29.76 -1.94
N LYS A 452 -24.69 30.06 -1.46
CA LYS A 452 -25.28 31.40 -1.57
C LYS A 452 -24.90 32.24 -0.35
N SER A 453 -24.57 33.50 -0.61
CA SER A 453 -24.25 34.48 0.45
C SER A 453 -25.48 35.06 1.13
N GLU A 454 -25.28 35.53 2.35
CA GLU A 454 -26.17 36.46 3.05
C GLU A 454 -25.67 37.91 2.88
N SER A 455 -26.51 38.90 3.24
CA SER A 455 -26.11 40.30 3.19
C SER A 455 -25.13 40.63 4.30
N GLY A 456 -24.04 41.33 3.98
CA GLY A 456 -23.03 41.76 4.94
C GLY A 456 -21.85 40.77 5.10
N ILE A 457 -21.39 40.61 6.33
CA ILE A 457 -20.28 39.69 6.64
C ILE A 457 -20.81 38.25 6.66
N ASN A 458 -20.16 37.38 5.87
CA ASN A 458 -20.44 35.97 5.81
C ASN A 458 -19.28 35.20 6.45
N LYS A 459 -19.57 34.46 7.52
CA LYS A 459 -18.68 33.47 8.10
C LYS A 459 -19.10 32.09 7.59
N VAL A 460 -18.35 31.55 6.59
CA VAL A 460 -18.64 30.28 5.95
C VAL A 460 -17.74 29.20 6.56
N THR A 461 -18.32 28.24 7.26
CA THR A 461 -17.57 27.13 7.89
C THR A 461 -17.89 25.83 7.15
N ILE A 462 -16.85 25.12 6.75
CA ILE A 462 -16.90 23.83 6.05
C ILE A 462 -16.38 22.77 6.98
N ARG A 463 -17.17 21.70 7.17
CA ARG A 463 -16.83 20.49 7.94
C ARG A 463 -17.14 19.27 7.13
N TYR A 464 -16.49 18.16 7.47
CA TYR A 464 -16.89 16.84 6.98
C TYR A 464 -17.45 15.98 8.12
N SER A 465 -18.45 15.16 7.80
CA SER A 465 -18.91 14.11 8.70
C SER A 465 -19.10 12.82 7.92
N TYR A 466 -18.70 11.68 8.54
CA TYR A 466 -18.90 10.37 7.96
C TYR A 466 -20.38 10.15 7.63
N THR A 467 -20.64 9.74 6.38
CA THR A 467 -21.97 9.47 5.88
C THR A 467 -22.61 8.28 6.62
N PHE A 468 -23.92 8.15 6.52
CA PHE A 468 -24.63 6.98 7.07
C PHE A 468 -24.11 5.67 6.48
N PHE A 469 -23.82 5.65 5.17
CA PHE A 469 -23.26 4.48 4.48
C PHE A 469 -21.87 4.12 5.01
N SER A 470 -21.00 5.12 5.23
CA SER A 470 -19.67 4.92 5.83
C SER A 470 -19.76 4.33 7.23
N LYS A 471 -20.73 4.80 8.05
CA LYS A 471 -20.95 4.29 9.41
C LYS A 471 -21.46 2.84 9.41
N ILE A 472 -22.38 2.49 8.50
CA ILE A 472 -22.84 1.09 8.35
C ILE A 472 -21.68 0.20 7.91
N SER A 473 -20.86 0.64 6.94
CA SER A 473 -19.70 -0.11 6.46
C SER A 473 -18.70 -0.41 7.59
N LEU A 474 -18.44 0.58 8.45
CA LEU A 474 -17.61 0.40 9.64
C LEU A 474 -18.24 -0.60 10.64
N PHE A 475 -19.55 -0.48 10.90
CA PHE A 475 -20.27 -1.35 11.80
C PHE A 475 -20.22 -2.82 11.35
N ILE A 476 -20.44 -3.09 10.04
CA ILE A 476 -20.32 -4.44 9.48
C ILE A 476 -18.89 -4.98 9.65
N SER A 477 -17.87 -4.17 9.39
CA SER A 477 -16.47 -4.60 9.56
C SER A 477 -16.17 -4.95 11.02
N ILE A 478 -16.63 -4.15 11.99
CA ILE A 478 -16.43 -4.41 13.42
C ILE A 478 -17.16 -5.71 13.84
N ILE A 479 -18.44 -5.89 13.46
CA ILE A 479 -19.17 -7.12 13.77
C ILE A 479 -18.46 -8.34 13.18
N THR A 480 -18.03 -8.25 11.93
CA THR A 480 -17.31 -9.35 11.28
C THR A 480 -16.02 -9.70 12.01
N LEU A 481 -15.27 -8.67 12.48
CA LEU A 481 -14.08 -8.88 13.28
C LEU A 481 -14.38 -9.59 14.60
N ILE A 482 -15.40 -9.15 15.32
CA ILE A 482 -15.84 -9.78 16.58
C ILE A 482 -16.25 -11.22 16.35
N VAL A 483 -17.07 -11.51 15.35
CA VAL A 483 -17.50 -12.87 15.00
C VAL A 483 -16.30 -13.75 14.65
N LEU A 484 -15.34 -13.23 13.86
CA LEU A 484 -14.12 -13.96 13.50
C LEU A 484 -13.26 -14.27 14.71
N LEU A 485 -13.10 -13.31 15.65
CA LEU A 485 -12.36 -13.52 16.89
C LEU A 485 -13.01 -14.62 17.76
N PHE A 486 -14.33 -14.56 17.96
CA PHE A 486 -15.05 -15.62 18.69
C PHE A 486 -14.91 -16.99 18.00
N TYR A 487 -15.00 -17.01 16.68
CA TYR A 487 -14.78 -18.23 15.90
C TYR A 487 -13.37 -18.81 16.15
N CYS A 488 -12.33 -17.99 16.09
CA CYS A 488 -10.95 -18.41 16.35
C CYS A 488 -10.73 -18.90 17.79
N ILE A 489 -11.31 -18.23 18.79
CA ILE A 489 -11.25 -18.64 20.19
C ILE A 489 -11.91 -20.02 20.38
N LYS A 490 -13.12 -20.20 19.86
CA LYS A 490 -13.85 -21.49 19.93
C LYS A 490 -13.04 -22.63 19.30
N LEU A 491 -12.35 -22.37 18.20
CA LEU A 491 -11.49 -23.35 17.56
C LEU A 491 -10.30 -23.75 18.45
N LYS A 492 -9.64 -22.75 19.07
CA LYS A 492 -8.51 -23.00 19.95
C LYS A 492 -8.90 -23.86 21.16
N ILE A 493 -10.06 -23.58 21.76
CA ILE A 493 -10.59 -24.37 22.88
C ILE A 493 -10.85 -25.83 22.43
N ARG A 494 -11.45 -26.03 21.26
CA ARG A 494 -11.74 -27.35 20.75
C ARG A 494 -10.49 -28.18 20.48
N THR A 495 -9.44 -27.57 19.92
CA THR A 495 -8.13 -28.24 19.66
C THR A 495 -7.31 -28.49 20.91
N SER A 496 -7.61 -27.85 22.04
CA SER A 496 -6.95 -28.12 23.35
C SER A 496 -7.62 -29.26 24.12
N HIS A 497 -8.80 -29.70 23.69
CA HIS A 497 -9.55 -30.83 24.30
C HIS A 497 -9.48 -32.13 23.46
N GLU A 498 -8.96 -32.06 22.24
CA GLU A 498 -8.58 -33.22 21.41
C GLU A 498 -7.06 -33.49 21.54
#